data_b85296788f4f8b0021f89cde657940f8
#
_entry.id   b85296788f4f8b0021f89cde657940f8
#
_cell.length_a   1.000
_cell.length_b   1.000
_cell.length_c   1.000
_cell.angle_alpha   90.00
_cell.angle_beta   90.00
_cell.angle_gamma   90.00
#
_symmetry.space_group_name_H-M   'P 1'
#
loop_
_entity.id
_entity.type
_entity.pdbx_description
1 polymer ?
#
loop_
_entity_poly.entity_id
_entity_poly.type
_entity_poly.pdbx_seq_one_letter_code
_entity_poly.pdbx_strand_id
1 'polypeptide(L)'
;VGSRGSLEQLNRYLEDLGVGLYPSVDFLQVHRNGLADLYLEFLHAPRGLDRSAAYVNTFHIATYQPIDGRQTALLSPARLAEVIDSFLRGYNRYGISGLALGDLGLLLYADYRLNPNRLVDRVMAAEIIAQEVERLAQEKRLMIAGGNAYVLPYAEVLVEAPLFARGTAIVHQTVPFYPLVVSGLVEYAGQPFNLSDHRGEFYLLKLLETGAVPYFALSWDPSFETKNTDFDYLFSTYYPEIKRDVLAVYNQVRAVLGGSWPAVMVDHKVLAPNVCETTYASGLRVVVNYTSQPYQLSEDLVVPAVGYVVLQGGN
;
A
#
# COMPACT_ATOMS: atom_id res chain seq x y z
N VAL A 1 11.06 15.06 13.59
CA VAL A 1 9.71 15.68 13.63
C VAL A 1 9.63 16.79 14.71
N GLY A 2 10.68 17.07 15.45
CA GLY A 2 10.66 18.11 16.47
C GLY A 2 9.91 17.69 17.76
N SER A 3 9.25 18.65 18.39
CA SER A 3 8.54 18.42 19.65
C SER A 3 7.09 17.95 19.44
N ARG A 4 6.45 17.47 20.53
CA ARG A 4 5.02 17.19 20.55
C ARG A 4 4.19 18.37 20.04
N GLY A 5 4.49 19.60 20.53
CA GLY A 5 3.78 20.79 20.10
C GLY A 5 3.91 21.09 18.61
N SER A 6 5.06 20.77 17.98
CA SER A 6 5.25 20.92 16.53
C SER A 6 4.36 19.95 15.74
N LEU A 7 4.18 18.72 16.22
CA LEU A 7 3.31 17.73 15.59
C LEU A 7 1.82 18.12 15.73
N GLU A 8 1.42 18.62 16.89
CA GLU A 8 0.06 19.12 17.12
C GLU A 8 -0.25 20.37 16.26
N GLN A 9 0.73 21.25 16.05
CA GLN A 9 0.59 22.39 15.13
C GLN A 9 0.47 21.95 13.68
N LEU A 10 1.29 20.98 13.25
CA LEU A 10 1.20 20.40 11.91
C LEU A 10 -0.17 19.77 11.67
N ASN A 11 -0.66 18.98 12.63
CA ASN A 11 -1.98 18.34 12.50
C ASN A 11 -3.08 19.38 12.29
N ARG A 12 -3.13 20.42 13.13
CA ARG A 12 -4.12 21.52 12.99
C ARG A 12 -4.01 22.23 11.64
N TYR A 13 -2.79 22.54 11.20
CA TYR A 13 -2.56 23.18 9.91
C TYR A 13 -3.07 22.32 8.73
N LEU A 14 -2.85 21.03 8.79
CA LEU A 14 -3.34 20.09 7.74
C LEU A 14 -4.87 19.94 7.79
N GLU A 15 -5.46 19.87 9.00
CA GLU A 15 -6.92 19.84 9.18
C GLU A 15 -7.59 21.09 8.60
N ASP A 16 -7.01 22.29 8.83
CA ASP A 16 -7.50 23.54 8.25
C ASP A 16 -7.47 23.55 6.71
N LEU A 17 -6.55 22.77 6.11
CA LEU A 17 -6.47 22.56 4.66
C LEU A 17 -7.34 21.41 4.15
N GLY A 18 -8.05 20.69 5.01
CA GLY A 18 -8.80 19.48 4.67
C GLY A 18 -7.92 18.28 4.33
N VAL A 19 -6.67 18.26 4.81
CA VAL A 19 -5.69 17.19 4.57
C VAL A 19 -5.58 16.29 5.80
N GLY A 20 -5.76 14.98 5.63
CA GLY A 20 -5.59 13.99 6.70
C GLY A 20 -4.12 13.73 7.01
N LEU A 21 -3.78 13.65 8.30
CA LEU A 21 -2.48 13.20 8.78
C LEU A 21 -2.61 11.78 9.36
N TYR A 22 -1.85 10.83 8.79
CA TYR A 22 -1.85 9.43 9.19
C TYR A 22 -0.42 8.98 9.55
N PRO A 23 0.05 9.24 10.78
CA PRO A 23 1.33 8.69 11.24
C PRO A 23 1.35 7.16 11.12
N SER A 24 2.42 6.61 10.54
CA SER A 24 2.54 5.17 10.29
C SER A 24 3.11 4.43 11.48
N VAL A 25 2.57 3.24 11.75
CA VAL A 25 3.03 2.31 12.76
C VAL A 25 2.97 0.87 12.25
N ASP A 26 3.99 0.10 12.62
CA ASP A 26 4.04 -1.35 12.49
C ASP A 26 3.78 -1.98 13.86
N PHE A 27 2.88 -2.96 13.91
CA PHE A 27 2.55 -3.68 15.15
C PHE A 27 3.08 -5.12 15.14
N LEU A 28 3.18 -5.72 13.96
CA LEU A 28 3.66 -7.10 13.81
C LEU A 28 5.16 -7.18 13.54
N GLN A 29 5.74 -6.14 12.94
CA GLN A 29 7.18 -6.02 12.74
C GLN A 29 7.80 -5.29 13.93
N VAL A 30 8.88 -5.86 14.48
CA VAL A 30 9.57 -5.30 15.64
C VAL A 30 10.92 -4.74 15.21
N HIS A 31 11.02 -3.43 15.23
CA HIS A 31 12.28 -2.73 14.99
C HIS A 31 13.12 -2.76 16.28
N ARG A 32 14.14 -3.58 16.30
CA ARG A 32 14.96 -3.80 17.50
C ARG A 32 15.90 -2.62 17.77
N ASN A 33 15.82 -2.08 18.98
CA ASN A 33 16.67 -0.98 19.43
C ASN A 33 17.58 -1.44 20.60
N GLY A 34 18.12 -2.64 20.50
CA GLY A 34 19.01 -3.22 21.49
C GLY A 34 18.27 -3.73 22.73
N LEU A 35 18.89 -3.60 23.90
CA LEU A 35 18.33 -4.11 25.15
C LEU A 35 17.17 -3.28 25.72
N ALA A 36 16.98 -2.08 25.22
CA ALA A 36 15.95 -1.15 25.70
C ALA A 36 14.54 -1.40 25.16
N ASP A 37 14.41 -2.26 24.12
CA ASP A 37 13.13 -2.55 23.47
C ASP A 37 12.26 -3.57 24.23
N LEU A 38 12.78 -4.20 25.27
CA LEU A 38 12.12 -5.24 26.08
C LEU A 38 11.60 -6.43 25.27
N TYR A 39 12.01 -6.57 24.01
CA TYR A 39 11.65 -7.70 23.18
C TYR A 39 12.49 -8.92 23.53
N LEU A 40 11.81 -9.94 24.03
CA LEU A 40 12.41 -11.24 24.33
C LEU A 40 11.91 -12.26 23.30
N GLU A 41 12.77 -12.67 22.39
CA GLU A 41 12.44 -13.55 21.26
C GLU A 41 11.69 -14.80 21.69
N PHE A 42 12.12 -15.44 22.80
CA PHE A 42 11.46 -16.67 23.27
C PHE A 42 10.03 -16.47 23.78
N LEU A 43 9.67 -15.22 24.20
CA LEU A 43 8.33 -14.84 24.66
C LEU A 43 7.48 -14.21 23.57
N HIS A 44 8.09 -13.38 22.72
CA HIS A 44 7.36 -12.45 21.87
C HIS A 44 7.33 -12.90 20.41
N ALA A 45 8.38 -13.62 19.91
CA ALA A 45 8.41 -14.06 18.52
C ALA A 45 7.38 -15.19 18.25
N PRO A 46 6.71 -15.16 17.09
CA PRO A 46 5.94 -16.30 16.63
C PRO A 46 6.87 -17.47 16.30
N ARG A 47 6.36 -18.70 16.42
CA ARG A 47 7.12 -19.92 16.17
C ARG A 47 6.66 -20.62 14.92
N GLY A 48 7.61 -20.99 14.06
CA GLY A 48 7.39 -21.88 12.94
C GLY A 48 7.00 -23.31 13.39
N LEU A 49 6.71 -24.17 12.43
CA LEU A 49 6.43 -25.60 12.72
C LEU A 49 7.64 -26.33 13.33
N ASP A 50 8.84 -25.89 12.95
CA ASP A 50 10.13 -26.35 13.49
C ASP A 50 10.48 -25.76 14.86
N ARG A 51 9.60 -24.90 15.41
CA ARG A 51 9.77 -24.16 16.68
C ARG A 51 10.84 -23.05 16.63
N SER A 52 11.46 -22.79 15.51
CA SER A 52 12.31 -21.62 15.34
C SER A 52 11.50 -20.32 15.40
N ALA A 53 12.14 -19.23 15.78
CA ALA A 53 11.53 -17.91 15.70
C ALA A 53 11.35 -17.51 14.23
N ALA A 54 10.22 -16.91 13.90
CA ALA A 54 9.95 -16.41 12.57
C ALA A 54 10.43 -14.95 12.42
N TYR A 55 10.96 -14.65 11.23
CA TYR A 55 11.44 -13.31 10.83
C TYR A 55 10.96 -12.96 9.43
N VAL A 56 10.89 -11.69 9.14
CA VAL A 56 10.85 -11.19 7.76
C VAL A 56 12.29 -11.01 7.29
N ASN A 57 12.68 -11.70 6.23
CA ASN A 57 14.00 -11.58 5.64
C ASN A 57 13.99 -10.53 4.53
N THR A 58 15.00 -9.66 4.50
CA THR A 58 15.31 -8.84 3.34
C THR A 58 16.15 -9.67 2.37
N PHE A 59 15.76 -9.71 1.10
CA PHE A 59 16.44 -10.48 0.06
C PHE A 59 17.23 -9.57 -0.86
N HIS A 60 18.40 -10.03 -1.27
CA HIS A 60 19.19 -9.37 -2.30
C HIS A 60 18.50 -9.56 -3.66
N ILE A 61 18.17 -8.46 -4.35
CA ILE A 61 17.36 -8.47 -5.58
C ILE A 61 17.96 -9.33 -6.68
N ALA A 62 19.28 -9.33 -6.86
CA ALA A 62 19.95 -10.06 -7.93
C ALA A 62 20.16 -11.55 -7.64
N THR A 63 20.29 -11.95 -6.37
CA THR A 63 20.65 -13.34 -6.00
C THR A 63 19.50 -14.09 -5.36
N TYR A 64 18.43 -13.37 -4.94
CA TYR A 64 17.31 -13.91 -4.13
C TYR A 64 17.76 -14.62 -2.84
N GLN A 65 18.96 -14.28 -2.36
CA GLN A 65 19.44 -14.78 -1.08
C GLN A 65 19.08 -13.79 0.04
N PRO A 66 18.74 -14.29 1.25
CA PRO A 66 18.58 -13.42 2.40
C PRO A 66 19.87 -12.61 2.64
N ILE A 67 19.70 -11.34 2.97
CA ILE A 67 20.83 -10.49 3.36
C ILE A 67 21.12 -10.72 4.83
N ASP A 68 22.31 -11.22 5.15
CA ASP A 68 22.73 -11.47 6.53
C ASP A 68 22.64 -10.19 7.38
N GLY A 69 22.06 -10.32 8.55
CA GLY A 69 21.87 -9.20 9.47
C GLY A 69 20.72 -8.25 9.15
N ARG A 70 20.02 -8.42 8.01
CA ARG A 70 18.81 -7.66 7.64
C ARG A 70 17.54 -8.51 7.83
N GLN A 71 17.29 -8.88 9.07
CA GLN A 71 16.08 -9.61 9.46
C GLN A 71 15.25 -8.77 10.41
N THR A 72 13.96 -8.60 10.10
CA THR A 72 13.03 -7.93 10.99
C THR A 72 12.35 -8.97 11.88
N ALA A 73 12.44 -8.79 13.19
CA ALA A 73 11.78 -9.64 14.16
C ALA A 73 10.25 -9.45 14.06
N LEU A 74 9.51 -10.51 14.37
CA LEU A 74 8.06 -10.50 14.35
C LEU A 74 7.48 -10.65 15.76
N LEU A 75 6.31 -10.06 15.98
CA LEU A 75 5.50 -10.17 17.18
C LEU A 75 4.47 -11.29 17.02
N SER A 76 4.30 -12.17 18.01
CA SER A 76 3.20 -13.14 18.02
C SER A 76 1.84 -12.44 17.93
N PRO A 77 0.93 -12.87 17.02
CA PRO A 77 -0.42 -12.27 16.92
C PRO A 77 -1.18 -12.30 18.26
N ALA A 78 -0.92 -13.29 19.11
CA ALA A 78 -1.52 -13.38 20.44
C ALA A 78 -1.17 -12.23 21.39
N ARG A 79 -0.19 -11.40 21.04
CA ARG A 79 0.22 -10.24 21.84
C ARG A 79 -0.19 -8.90 21.23
N LEU A 80 -0.89 -8.93 20.11
CA LEU A 80 -1.24 -7.73 19.37
C LEU A 80 -2.06 -6.74 20.22
N ALA A 81 -3.08 -7.22 20.92
CA ALA A 81 -3.92 -6.39 21.77
C ALA A 81 -3.13 -5.62 22.84
N GLU A 82 -2.19 -6.32 23.53
CA GLU A 82 -1.33 -5.73 24.57
C GLU A 82 -0.47 -4.58 24.02
N VAL A 83 0.11 -4.79 22.84
CA VAL A 83 0.98 -3.80 22.20
C VAL A 83 0.17 -2.60 21.71
N ILE A 84 -0.98 -2.83 21.08
CA ILE A 84 -1.89 -1.75 20.64
C ILE A 84 -2.38 -0.92 21.82
N ASP A 85 -2.77 -1.54 22.94
CA ASP A 85 -3.18 -0.80 24.14
C ASP A 85 -2.06 0.07 24.70
N SER A 86 -0.84 -0.45 24.70
CA SER A 86 0.32 0.33 25.14
C SER A 86 0.60 1.52 24.23
N PHE A 87 0.50 1.31 22.91
CA PHE A 87 0.67 2.36 21.91
C PHE A 87 -0.42 3.44 22.04
N LEU A 88 -1.68 3.07 22.10
CA LEU A 88 -2.80 4.03 22.17
C LEU A 88 -2.73 4.94 23.40
N ARG A 89 -2.26 4.44 24.57
CA ARG A 89 -2.03 5.28 25.75
C ARG A 89 -1.05 6.43 25.50
N GLY A 90 -0.07 6.21 24.64
CA GLY A 90 0.88 7.24 24.19
C GLY A 90 0.32 8.12 23.09
N TYR A 91 -0.22 7.48 22.04
CA TYR A 91 -0.67 8.12 20.81
C TYR A 91 -1.85 9.07 21.02
N ASN A 92 -2.82 8.71 21.85
CA ASN A 92 -4.01 9.53 22.10
C ASN A 92 -3.69 10.90 22.72
N ARG A 93 -2.50 11.06 23.30
CA ARG A 93 -2.03 12.36 23.84
C ARG A 93 -1.74 13.39 22.76
N TYR A 94 -1.59 12.99 21.50
CA TYR A 94 -1.29 13.91 20.38
C TYR A 94 -2.55 14.46 19.72
N GLY A 95 -3.74 13.93 20.02
CA GLY A 95 -5.00 14.39 19.44
C GLY A 95 -5.17 14.17 17.95
N ILE A 96 -4.34 13.29 17.34
CA ILE A 96 -4.40 12.97 15.91
C ILE A 96 -5.48 11.91 15.68
N SER A 97 -6.38 12.17 14.72
CA SER A 97 -7.48 11.28 14.36
C SER A 97 -7.05 10.16 13.40
N GLY A 98 -6.09 10.41 12.50
CA GLY A 98 -5.61 9.44 11.54
C GLY A 98 -4.54 8.51 12.12
N LEU A 99 -4.47 7.28 11.60
CA LEU A 99 -3.43 6.29 11.90
C LEU A 99 -3.17 5.42 10.68
N ALA A 100 -1.91 5.30 10.25
CA ALA A 100 -1.55 4.36 9.18
C ALA A 100 -1.01 3.05 9.76
N LEU A 101 -1.59 1.93 9.32
CA LEU A 101 -1.20 0.57 9.70
C LEU A 101 -0.31 -0.01 8.60
N GLY A 102 1.00 -0.09 8.85
CA GLY A 102 1.98 -0.48 7.85
C GLY A 102 2.01 -1.99 7.58
N ASP A 103 1.64 -2.82 8.55
CA ASP A 103 1.84 -4.27 8.45
C ASP A 103 0.58 -5.13 8.67
N LEU A 104 -0.44 -4.63 9.36
CA LEU A 104 -1.65 -5.41 9.70
C LEU A 104 -2.49 -5.82 8.47
N GLY A 105 -2.41 -5.07 7.38
CA GLY A 105 -3.07 -5.42 6.11
C GLY A 105 -2.22 -6.27 5.15
N LEU A 106 -0.94 -6.49 5.48
CA LEU A 106 0.02 -7.21 4.64
C LEU A 106 0.43 -8.54 5.23
N LEU A 107 0.76 -8.57 6.54
CA LEU A 107 1.36 -9.74 7.18
C LEU A 107 0.32 -10.63 7.82
N LEU A 108 0.40 -11.93 7.52
CA LEU A 108 -0.43 -12.96 8.12
C LEU A 108 0.37 -14.24 8.32
N TYR A 109 0.62 -14.60 9.55
CA TYR A 109 1.37 -15.79 9.93
C TYR A 109 0.82 -16.45 11.20
N ALA A 110 1.20 -17.70 11.41
CA ALA A 110 0.83 -18.50 12.58
C ALA A 110 1.89 -18.40 13.68
N ASP A 111 1.52 -18.76 14.92
CA ASP A 111 2.43 -18.97 16.05
C ASP A 111 2.21 -20.38 16.62
N TYR A 112 3.06 -21.34 16.23
CA TYR A 112 2.98 -22.73 16.63
C TYR A 112 3.76 -23.01 17.92
N ARG A 113 3.20 -22.63 19.07
CA ARG A 113 3.79 -22.91 20.39
C ARG A 113 3.50 -24.31 20.85
N LEU A 114 4.38 -24.85 21.73
CA LEU A 114 4.18 -26.19 22.33
C LEU A 114 2.92 -26.29 23.20
N ASN A 115 2.56 -25.20 23.86
CA ASN A 115 1.33 -25.13 24.64
C ASN A 115 0.12 -24.96 23.71
N PRO A 116 -0.80 -25.94 23.60
CA PRO A 116 -1.97 -25.85 22.72
C PRO A 116 -2.85 -24.61 22.98
N ASN A 117 -2.91 -24.15 24.24
CA ASN A 117 -3.68 -22.96 24.62
C ASN A 117 -3.03 -21.65 24.15
N ARG A 118 -1.84 -21.70 23.57
CA ARG A 118 -1.11 -20.54 23.02
C ARG A 118 -0.79 -20.70 21.53
N LEU A 119 -1.33 -21.74 20.92
CA LEU A 119 -1.22 -21.96 19.49
C LEU A 119 -2.17 -21.00 18.78
N VAL A 120 -1.65 -20.28 17.78
CA VAL A 120 -2.43 -19.42 16.90
C VAL A 120 -2.16 -19.87 15.47
N ASP A 121 -3.14 -20.42 14.79
CA ASP A 121 -3.05 -20.69 13.37
C ASP A 121 -3.32 -19.42 12.53
N ARG A 122 -3.25 -19.53 11.20
CA ARG A 122 -3.46 -18.36 10.32
C ARG A 122 -4.90 -17.84 10.36
N VAL A 123 -5.90 -18.69 10.57
CA VAL A 123 -7.30 -18.27 10.66
C VAL A 123 -7.50 -17.48 11.94
N MET A 124 -7.04 -18.04 13.06
CA MET A 124 -7.08 -17.35 14.36
C MET A 124 -6.28 -16.02 14.31
N ALA A 125 -5.13 -16.01 13.64
CA ALA A 125 -4.35 -14.78 13.46
C ALA A 125 -5.12 -13.71 12.68
N ALA A 126 -5.81 -14.09 11.59
CA ALA A 126 -6.63 -13.18 10.83
C ALA A 126 -7.82 -12.62 11.65
N GLU A 127 -8.46 -13.47 12.48
CA GLU A 127 -9.52 -13.05 13.39
C GLU A 127 -9.01 -12.07 14.45
N ILE A 128 -7.86 -12.35 15.06
CA ILE A 128 -7.22 -11.46 16.03
C ILE A 128 -6.91 -10.10 15.39
N ILE A 129 -6.30 -10.09 14.21
CA ILE A 129 -5.97 -8.85 13.49
C ILE A 129 -7.25 -8.09 13.15
N ALA A 130 -8.27 -8.75 12.61
CA ALA A 130 -9.55 -8.11 12.27
C ALA A 130 -10.20 -7.46 13.47
N GLN A 131 -10.26 -8.14 14.62
CA GLN A 131 -10.80 -7.60 15.87
C GLN A 131 -10.04 -6.35 16.36
N GLU A 132 -8.70 -6.38 16.28
CA GLU A 132 -7.88 -5.24 16.71
C GLU A 132 -8.00 -4.06 15.74
N VAL A 133 -8.08 -4.32 14.43
CA VAL A 133 -8.29 -3.27 13.42
C VAL A 133 -9.69 -2.67 13.56
N GLU A 134 -10.73 -3.49 13.80
CA GLU A 134 -12.08 -3.00 14.11
C GLU A 134 -12.08 -2.07 15.34
N ARG A 135 -11.41 -2.47 16.41
CA ARG A 135 -11.27 -1.67 17.63
C ARG A 135 -10.57 -0.34 17.37
N LEU A 136 -9.48 -0.36 16.59
CA LEU A 136 -8.78 0.86 16.18
C LEU A 136 -9.67 1.78 15.34
N ALA A 137 -10.48 1.22 14.44
CA ALA A 137 -11.39 1.97 13.58
C ALA A 137 -12.52 2.68 14.34
N GLN A 138 -12.87 2.23 15.55
CA GLN A 138 -13.83 2.92 16.42
C GLN A 138 -13.28 4.26 16.94
N GLU A 139 -11.97 4.42 17.03
CA GLU A 139 -11.31 5.60 17.60
C GLU A 139 -10.53 6.41 16.57
N LYS A 140 -10.11 5.80 15.45
CA LYS A 140 -9.19 6.37 14.47
C LYS A 140 -9.66 6.19 13.05
N ARG A 141 -9.34 7.14 12.19
CA ARG A 141 -9.43 7.00 10.74
C ARG A 141 -8.23 6.18 10.29
N LEU A 142 -8.45 5.10 9.58
CA LEU A 142 -7.38 4.15 9.27
C LEU A 142 -6.96 4.23 7.79
N MET A 143 -5.66 4.48 7.57
CA MET A 143 -4.97 4.19 6.32
C MET A 143 -4.27 2.84 6.47
N ILE A 144 -4.52 1.88 5.57
CA ILE A 144 -4.00 0.52 5.73
C ILE A 144 -3.14 0.16 4.52
N ALA A 145 -1.90 -0.28 4.78
CA ALA A 145 -1.03 -0.82 3.74
C ALA A 145 -1.42 -2.26 3.40
N GLY A 146 -1.41 -2.59 2.10
CA GLY A 146 -1.79 -3.91 1.57
C GLY A 146 -3.27 -3.99 1.23
N GLY A 147 -4.00 -4.91 1.81
CA GLY A 147 -5.42 -5.05 1.49
C GLY A 147 -5.92 -6.47 1.61
N ASN A 148 -5.45 -7.19 2.62
CA ASN A 148 -6.07 -8.45 3.00
C ASN A 148 -7.55 -8.25 3.32
N ALA A 149 -8.41 -9.17 2.87
CA ALA A 149 -9.87 -9.00 2.90
C ALA A 149 -10.45 -8.69 4.30
N TYR A 150 -9.82 -9.19 5.35
CA TYR A 150 -10.29 -9.01 6.73
C TYR A 150 -10.10 -7.58 7.29
N VAL A 151 -9.30 -6.73 6.65
CA VAL A 151 -9.11 -5.33 7.07
C VAL A 151 -9.89 -4.32 6.22
N LEU A 152 -10.39 -4.72 5.04
CA LEU A 152 -11.07 -3.83 4.10
C LEU A 152 -12.27 -3.06 4.70
N PRO A 153 -13.13 -3.66 5.53
CA PRO A 153 -14.28 -2.95 6.10
C PRO A 153 -13.93 -1.76 6.99
N TYR A 154 -12.69 -1.71 7.46
CA TYR A 154 -12.21 -0.73 8.45
C TYR A 154 -11.29 0.32 7.85
N ALA A 155 -10.88 0.16 6.59
CA ALA A 155 -9.98 1.09 5.91
C ALA A 155 -10.75 2.29 5.36
N GLU A 156 -10.26 3.49 5.64
CA GLU A 156 -10.68 4.70 4.94
C GLU A 156 -9.89 4.86 3.63
N VAL A 157 -8.59 4.54 3.67
CA VAL A 157 -7.69 4.57 2.52
C VAL A 157 -6.82 3.31 2.55
N LEU A 158 -6.64 2.70 1.38
CA LEU A 158 -5.67 1.63 1.16
C LEU A 158 -4.45 2.18 0.41
N VAL A 159 -3.26 1.84 0.88
CA VAL A 159 -2.01 2.06 0.15
C VAL A 159 -1.35 0.72 -0.13
N GLU A 160 -0.45 0.68 -1.11
CA GLU A 160 0.21 -0.57 -1.54
C GLU A 160 -0.77 -1.67 -1.96
N ALA A 161 -1.96 -1.28 -2.43
CA ALA A 161 -2.95 -2.21 -2.94
C ALA A 161 -2.44 -2.92 -4.22
N PRO A 162 -2.75 -4.21 -4.43
CA PRO A 162 -2.31 -4.95 -5.60
C PRO A 162 -3.10 -4.55 -6.84
N LEU A 163 -2.62 -3.56 -7.61
CA LEU A 163 -3.28 -3.09 -8.83
C LEU A 163 -3.19 -4.10 -9.98
N PHE A 164 -2.16 -4.92 -10.00
CA PHE A 164 -1.91 -5.95 -11.02
C PHE A 164 -1.03 -7.06 -10.46
N ALA A 165 -1.12 -8.25 -11.05
CA ALA A 165 -0.20 -9.34 -10.73
C ALA A 165 1.13 -9.17 -11.50
N ARG A 166 2.24 -9.50 -10.87
CA ARG A 166 3.52 -9.62 -11.59
C ARG A 166 3.40 -10.76 -12.60
N GLY A 167 3.76 -10.49 -13.86
CA GLY A 167 3.78 -11.50 -14.90
C GLY A 167 4.77 -12.62 -14.54
N THR A 168 4.28 -13.86 -14.51
CA THR A 168 5.11 -15.06 -14.39
C THR A 168 4.93 -15.91 -15.63
N ALA A 169 5.82 -16.86 -15.87
CA ALA A 169 5.75 -17.73 -17.05
C ALA A 169 4.41 -18.52 -17.20
N ILE A 170 3.65 -18.62 -16.11
CA ILE A 170 2.34 -19.32 -16.08
C ILE A 170 1.14 -18.38 -16.12
N VAL A 171 1.35 -17.06 -16.03
CA VAL A 171 0.27 -16.06 -16.08
C VAL A 171 0.16 -15.55 -17.51
N HIS A 172 -0.91 -15.97 -18.19
CA HIS A 172 -1.16 -15.55 -19.57
C HIS A 172 -1.67 -14.08 -19.63
N GLN A 173 -2.47 -13.68 -18.66
CA GLN A 173 -3.10 -12.35 -18.63
C GLN A 173 -3.40 -11.92 -17.20
N THR A 174 -3.21 -10.65 -16.92
CA THR A 174 -3.60 -10.05 -15.64
C THR A 174 -4.99 -9.46 -15.75
N VAL A 175 -5.90 -9.87 -14.86
CA VAL A 175 -7.20 -9.24 -14.67
C VAL A 175 -7.10 -8.37 -13.42
N PRO A 176 -7.53 -7.08 -13.44
CA PRO A 176 -7.50 -6.20 -12.28
C PRO A 176 -8.65 -6.53 -11.32
N PHE A 177 -8.70 -7.79 -10.86
CA PHE A 177 -9.80 -8.30 -10.03
C PHE A 177 -9.91 -7.54 -8.72
N TYR A 178 -8.78 -7.30 -8.04
CA TYR A 178 -8.78 -6.58 -6.77
C TYR A 178 -9.31 -5.14 -6.94
N PRO A 179 -8.81 -4.31 -7.88
CA PRO A 179 -9.40 -3.00 -8.18
C PRO A 179 -10.89 -3.06 -8.51
N LEU A 180 -11.37 -4.04 -9.28
CA LEU A 180 -12.79 -4.21 -9.59
C LEU A 180 -13.65 -4.43 -8.34
N VAL A 181 -13.12 -5.16 -7.34
CA VAL A 181 -13.84 -5.43 -6.09
C VAL A 181 -13.84 -4.22 -5.17
N VAL A 182 -12.70 -3.51 -5.03
CA VAL A 182 -12.57 -2.45 -4.02
C VAL A 182 -12.98 -1.07 -4.53
N SER A 183 -13.02 -0.87 -5.87
CA SER A 183 -13.41 0.42 -6.44
C SER A 183 -14.84 0.81 -6.03
N GLY A 184 -14.98 2.03 -5.52
CA GLY A 184 -16.24 2.54 -4.99
C GLY A 184 -16.57 2.10 -3.55
N LEU A 185 -15.80 1.19 -2.94
CA LEU A 185 -15.94 0.81 -1.54
C LEU A 185 -14.94 1.56 -0.65
N VAL A 186 -13.72 1.73 -1.12
CA VAL A 186 -12.62 2.37 -0.41
C VAL A 186 -11.72 3.10 -1.41
N GLU A 187 -11.13 4.23 -0.99
CA GLU A 187 -10.09 4.89 -1.76
C GLU A 187 -8.79 4.07 -1.70
N TYR A 188 -8.15 3.83 -2.84
CA TYR A 188 -6.95 2.99 -2.88
C TYR A 188 -5.87 3.51 -3.82
N ALA A 189 -4.64 3.32 -3.40
CA ALA A 189 -3.42 3.56 -4.15
C ALA A 189 -2.59 2.27 -4.25
N GLY A 190 -1.84 2.13 -5.30
CA GLY A 190 -0.84 1.07 -5.41
C GLY A 190 0.44 1.39 -4.66
N GLN A 191 1.57 0.87 -5.14
CA GLN A 191 2.90 1.23 -4.64
C GLN A 191 3.22 2.71 -4.91
N PRO A 192 4.15 3.33 -4.18
CA PRO A 192 4.60 4.69 -4.51
C PRO A 192 5.09 4.78 -5.95
N PHE A 193 4.54 5.71 -6.72
CA PHE A 193 4.83 5.86 -8.15
C PHE A 193 6.34 6.01 -8.43
N ASN A 194 7.02 6.79 -7.61
CA ASN A 194 8.44 7.09 -7.75
C ASN A 194 9.37 5.97 -7.22
N LEU A 195 8.83 4.96 -6.57
CA LEU A 195 9.56 3.76 -6.10
C LEU A 195 9.12 2.48 -6.81
N SER A 196 8.24 2.59 -7.82
CA SER A 196 7.79 1.44 -8.59
C SER A 196 8.93 0.84 -9.41
N ASP A 197 9.01 -0.49 -9.47
CA ASP A 197 9.94 -1.25 -10.33
C ASP A 197 9.65 -1.08 -11.82
N HIS A 198 8.49 -0.49 -12.16
CA HIS A 198 8.02 -0.34 -13.52
C HIS A 198 8.37 1.04 -14.08
N ARG A 199 8.47 1.14 -15.39
CA ARG A 199 8.61 2.44 -16.06
C ARG A 199 7.42 3.32 -15.72
N GLY A 200 7.65 4.61 -15.47
CA GLY A 200 6.61 5.55 -15.04
C GLY A 200 5.40 5.60 -15.99
N GLU A 201 5.64 5.48 -17.31
CA GLU A 201 4.58 5.42 -18.33
C GLU A 201 3.66 4.19 -18.12
N PHE A 202 4.23 3.01 -17.89
CA PHE A 202 3.46 1.81 -17.61
C PHE A 202 2.61 1.96 -16.35
N TYR A 203 3.21 2.51 -15.28
CA TYR A 203 2.51 2.66 -14.01
C TYR A 203 1.39 3.72 -14.09
N LEU A 204 1.63 4.81 -14.84
CA LEU A 204 0.58 5.79 -15.14
C LEU A 204 -0.62 5.14 -15.85
N LEU A 205 -0.36 4.32 -16.87
CA LEU A 205 -1.44 3.58 -17.55
C LEU A 205 -2.19 2.65 -16.59
N LYS A 206 -1.50 2.04 -15.61
CA LYS A 206 -2.14 1.24 -14.57
C LYS A 206 -3.05 2.06 -13.67
N LEU A 207 -2.67 3.26 -13.28
CA LEU A 207 -3.55 4.17 -12.52
C LEU A 207 -4.82 4.49 -13.30
N LEU A 208 -4.68 4.80 -14.61
CA LEU A 208 -5.81 5.11 -15.49
C LEU A 208 -6.70 3.89 -15.80
N GLU A 209 -6.12 2.68 -15.88
CA GLU A 209 -6.84 1.43 -16.06
C GLU A 209 -7.65 1.04 -14.84
N THR A 210 -7.08 1.24 -13.64
CA THR A 210 -7.65 0.72 -12.40
C THR A 210 -8.41 1.75 -11.58
N GLY A 211 -8.29 3.04 -11.89
CA GLY A 211 -8.93 4.10 -11.10
C GLY A 211 -8.23 4.40 -9.77
N ALA A 212 -7.02 3.86 -9.55
CA ALA A 212 -6.28 4.08 -8.34
C ALA A 212 -5.74 5.52 -8.22
N VAL A 213 -5.66 6.04 -6.99
CA VAL A 213 -5.06 7.36 -6.74
C VAL A 213 -3.53 7.31 -6.87
N PRO A 214 -2.89 8.36 -7.40
CA PRO A 214 -1.44 8.44 -7.42
C PRO A 214 -0.89 8.62 -6.00
N TYR A 215 0.04 7.77 -5.63
CA TYR A 215 0.73 7.76 -4.34
C TYR A 215 2.23 7.98 -4.55
N PHE A 216 2.87 8.80 -3.71
CA PHE A 216 4.29 9.12 -3.79
C PHE A 216 4.94 9.04 -2.41
N ALA A 217 6.15 8.49 -2.35
CA ALA A 217 7.01 8.59 -1.19
C ALA A 217 7.90 9.82 -1.33
N LEU A 218 7.91 10.71 -0.35
CA LEU A 218 8.63 11.97 -0.41
C LEU A 218 9.56 12.13 0.80
N SER A 219 10.78 12.62 0.57
CA SER A 219 11.72 13.02 1.60
C SER A 219 12.10 14.49 1.41
N TRP A 220 12.43 15.14 2.52
CA TRP A 220 12.98 16.50 2.49
C TRP A 220 14.48 16.50 2.25
N ASP A 221 15.19 15.51 2.83
CA ASP A 221 16.63 15.35 2.64
C ASP A 221 16.93 14.51 1.39
N PRO A 222 18.10 14.74 0.77
CA PRO A 222 18.49 13.99 -0.42
C PRO A 222 18.53 12.49 -0.19
N SER A 223 18.10 11.71 -1.20
CA SER A 223 18.01 10.25 -1.11
C SER A 223 19.34 9.54 -0.83
N PHE A 224 20.50 10.18 -1.11
CA PHE A 224 21.79 9.59 -0.81
C PHE A 224 22.08 9.47 0.69
N GLU A 225 21.40 10.23 1.56
CA GLU A 225 21.51 10.14 3.02
C GLU A 225 21.03 8.79 3.56
N THR A 226 20.13 8.12 2.85
CA THR A 226 19.62 6.79 3.22
C THR A 226 20.49 5.64 2.71
N LYS A 227 21.52 5.94 1.91
CA LYS A 227 22.42 4.92 1.34
C LYS A 227 23.15 4.13 2.43
N ASN A 228 23.14 2.81 2.28
CA ASN A 228 23.71 1.85 3.24
C ASN A 228 23.00 1.83 4.62
N THR A 229 21.77 2.29 4.70
CA THR A 229 20.89 2.14 5.86
C THR A 229 19.76 1.16 5.52
N ASP A 230 18.88 0.86 6.49
CA ASP A 230 17.66 0.06 6.25
C ASP A 230 16.64 0.80 5.37
N PHE A 231 16.87 2.07 5.08
CA PHE A 231 16.03 2.93 4.23
C PHE A 231 16.62 3.16 2.82
N ASP A 232 17.59 2.35 2.39
CA ASP A 232 18.24 2.48 1.08
C ASP A 232 17.28 2.28 -0.12
N TYR A 233 16.09 1.72 0.12
CA TYR A 233 15.02 1.62 -0.86
C TYR A 233 14.37 2.98 -1.21
N LEU A 234 14.59 4.04 -0.41
CA LEU A 234 14.08 5.40 -0.65
C LEU A 234 14.98 6.18 -1.63
N PHE A 235 15.32 5.58 -2.77
CA PHE A 235 16.32 6.10 -3.71
C PHE A 235 15.84 7.25 -4.61
N SER A 236 14.54 7.45 -4.77
CA SER A 236 13.94 8.47 -5.66
C SER A 236 12.84 9.25 -4.94
N THR A 237 13.16 9.81 -3.76
CA THR A 237 12.15 10.43 -2.87
C THR A 237 12.40 11.92 -2.61
N TYR A 238 13.55 12.47 -3.02
CA TYR A 238 13.92 13.85 -2.72
C TYR A 238 12.96 14.84 -3.39
N TYR A 239 12.07 15.44 -2.60
CA TYR A 239 10.99 16.29 -3.09
C TYR A 239 11.43 17.43 -4.01
N PRO A 240 12.51 18.21 -3.71
CA PRO A 240 12.94 19.30 -4.58
C PRO A 240 13.26 18.86 -6.01
N GLU A 241 13.75 17.63 -6.21
CA GLU A 241 14.09 17.07 -7.52
C GLU A 241 12.85 16.55 -8.25
N ILE A 242 11.99 15.78 -7.57
CA ILE A 242 10.87 15.06 -8.21
C ILE A 242 9.54 15.83 -8.22
N LYS A 243 9.46 16.97 -7.57
CA LYS A 243 8.23 17.79 -7.45
C LYS A 243 7.51 18.05 -8.77
N ARG A 244 8.26 18.28 -9.87
CA ARG A 244 7.66 18.52 -11.20
C ARG A 244 6.99 17.25 -11.73
N ASP A 245 7.62 16.11 -11.55
CA ASP A 245 7.11 14.81 -12.02
C ASP A 245 5.87 14.40 -11.20
N VAL A 246 5.92 14.62 -9.88
CA VAL A 246 4.75 14.41 -8.99
C VAL A 246 3.55 15.21 -9.48
N LEU A 247 3.73 16.51 -9.74
CA LEU A 247 2.66 17.37 -10.22
C LEU A 247 2.18 16.98 -11.63
N ALA A 248 3.08 16.57 -12.52
CA ALA A 248 2.74 16.14 -13.87
C ALA A 248 1.84 14.88 -13.83
N VAL A 249 2.23 13.86 -13.10
CA VAL A 249 1.44 12.62 -12.93
C VAL A 249 0.09 12.91 -12.28
N TYR A 250 0.08 13.68 -11.19
CA TYR A 250 -1.16 14.06 -10.51
C TYR A 250 -2.14 14.78 -11.46
N ASN A 251 -1.65 15.79 -12.19
CA ASN A 251 -2.47 16.55 -13.12
C ASN A 251 -3.00 15.69 -14.28
N GLN A 252 -2.20 14.75 -14.78
CA GLN A 252 -2.59 13.85 -15.85
C GLN A 252 -3.68 12.86 -15.38
N VAL A 253 -3.52 12.22 -14.22
CA VAL A 253 -4.56 11.36 -13.65
C VAL A 253 -5.83 12.15 -13.35
N ARG A 254 -5.71 13.33 -12.76
CA ARG A 254 -6.84 14.21 -12.47
C ARG A 254 -7.57 14.67 -13.73
N ALA A 255 -6.86 14.96 -14.81
CA ALA A 255 -7.48 15.36 -16.07
C ALA A 255 -8.36 14.25 -16.67
N VAL A 256 -7.97 12.99 -16.49
CA VAL A 256 -8.71 11.82 -17.00
C VAL A 256 -9.80 11.38 -16.03
N LEU A 257 -9.47 11.18 -14.77
CA LEU A 257 -10.35 10.55 -13.77
C LEU A 257 -11.03 11.54 -12.83
N GLY A 258 -10.56 12.80 -12.74
CA GLY A 258 -10.98 13.74 -11.70
C GLY A 258 -12.47 14.09 -11.71
N GLY A 259 -13.12 14.05 -12.87
CA GLY A 259 -14.58 14.21 -12.99
C GLY A 259 -15.38 12.97 -12.62
N SER A 260 -14.72 11.83 -12.45
CA SER A 260 -15.31 10.51 -12.14
C SER A 260 -14.90 10.00 -10.76
N TRP A 261 -14.28 10.84 -9.94
CA TRP A 261 -13.76 10.44 -8.64
C TRP A 261 -14.88 10.31 -7.58
N PRO A 262 -14.97 9.22 -6.77
CA PRO A 262 -14.16 8.00 -6.86
C PRO A 262 -14.43 7.23 -8.16
N ALA A 263 -13.35 6.80 -8.84
CA ALA A 263 -13.41 6.14 -10.14
C ALA A 263 -13.87 4.67 -10.00
N VAL A 264 -15.17 4.47 -9.88
CA VAL A 264 -15.79 3.12 -9.70
C VAL A 264 -15.73 2.35 -11.01
N MET A 265 -14.98 1.26 -11.04
CA MET A 265 -14.91 0.35 -12.19
C MET A 265 -16.19 -0.49 -12.29
N VAL A 266 -16.83 -0.50 -13.46
CA VAL A 266 -18.01 -1.33 -13.71
C VAL A 266 -17.79 -2.41 -14.75
N ASP A 267 -16.79 -2.25 -15.61
CA ASP A 267 -16.42 -3.26 -16.62
C ASP A 267 -14.95 -3.14 -16.99
N HIS A 268 -14.32 -4.27 -17.32
CA HIS A 268 -12.95 -4.33 -17.80
C HIS A 268 -12.84 -5.37 -18.91
N LYS A 269 -12.38 -4.96 -20.08
CA LYS A 269 -12.25 -5.81 -21.28
C LYS A 269 -10.83 -5.81 -21.79
N VAL A 270 -10.38 -6.96 -22.25
CA VAL A 270 -9.15 -7.09 -23.03
C VAL A 270 -9.52 -7.08 -24.49
N LEU A 271 -9.09 -6.04 -25.19
CA LEU A 271 -9.36 -5.85 -26.63
C LEU A 271 -8.33 -6.59 -27.49
N ALA A 272 -7.08 -6.64 -27.03
CA ALA A 272 -5.97 -7.37 -27.63
C ALA A 272 -4.92 -7.69 -26.55
N PRO A 273 -3.91 -8.53 -26.80
CA PRO A 273 -2.81 -8.73 -25.87
C PRO A 273 -2.18 -7.39 -25.46
N ASN A 274 -2.20 -7.10 -24.14
CA ASN A 274 -1.73 -5.83 -23.54
C ASN A 274 -2.46 -4.56 -24.03
N VAL A 275 -3.72 -4.69 -24.49
CA VAL A 275 -4.62 -3.56 -24.74
C VAL A 275 -5.93 -3.81 -24.00
N CYS A 276 -6.27 -2.91 -23.09
CA CYS A 276 -7.43 -3.06 -22.20
C CYS A 276 -8.33 -1.84 -22.26
N GLU A 277 -9.62 -2.06 -22.08
CA GLU A 277 -10.63 -1.02 -21.88
C GLU A 277 -11.25 -1.17 -20.50
N THR A 278 -11.27 -0.07 -19.76
CA THR A 278 -12.01 0.03 -18.49
C THR A 278 -13.18 0.99 -18.66
N THR A 279 -14.35 0.58 -18.19
CA THR A 279 -15.53 1.43 -18.11
C THR A 279 -15.78 1.79 -16.66
N TYR A 280 -15.96 3.07 -16.40
CA TYR A 280 -16.29 3.61 -15.07
C TYR A 280 -17.79 3.91 -14.95
N ALA A 281 -18.30 3.94 -13.72
CA ALA A 281 -19.73 4.21 -13.44
C ALA A 281 -20.22 5.56 -13.93
N SER A 282 -19.31 6.53 -14.11
CA SER A 282 -19.59 7.84 -14.72
C SER A 282 -19.89 7.78 -16.23
N GLY A 283 -19.75 6.61 -16.86
CA GLY A 283 -19.79 6.46 -18.32
C GLY A 283 -18.44 6.74 -18.99
N LEU A 284 -17.43 7.16 -18.25
CA LEU A 284 -16.06 7.31 -18.75
C LEU A 284 -15.51 5.94 -19.17
N ARG A 285 -14.92 5.86 -20.36
CA ARG A 285 -14.19 4.69 -20.83
C ARG A 285 -12.74 5.09 -21.13
N VAL A 286 -11.81 4.30 -20.62
CA VAL A 286 -10.38 4.51 -20.84
C VAL A 286 -9.82 3.27 -21.52
N VAL A 287 -9.22 3.44 -22.71
CA VAL A 287 -8.51 2.37 -23.41
C VAL A 287 -7.03 2.58 -23.24
N VAL A 288 -6.34 1.62 -22.67
CA VAL A 288 -4.88 1.65 -22.45
C VAL A 288 -4.19 0.66 -23.36
N ASN A 289 -3.06 1.05 -23.93
CA ASN A 289 -2.21 0.23 -24.78
C ASN A 289 -0.79 0.17 -24.21
N TYR A 290 -0.39 -0.99 -23.69
CA TYR A 290 0.93 -1.24 -23.12
C TYR A 290 1.97 -1.68 -24.15
N THR A 291 1.54 -1.86 -25.43
CA THR A 291 2.43 -2.33 -26.49
C THR A 291 3.28 -1.20 -27.07
N SER A 292 4.38 -1.54 -27.71
CA SER A 292 5.23 -0.61 -28.46
C SER A 292 4.69 -0.22 -29.83
N GLN A 293 3.48 -0.70 -30.19
CA GLN A 293 2.83 -0.40 -31.48
C GLN A 293 1.49 0.28 -31.24
N PRO A 294 1.06 1.23 -32.09
CA PRO A 294 -0.28 1.78 -32.03
C PRO A 294 -1.33 0.70 -32.23
N TYR A 295 -2.47 0.82 -31.55
CA TYR A 295 -3.60 -0.10 -31.68
C TYR A 295 -4.78 0.62 -32.36
N GLN A 296 -5.27 0.04 -33.48
CA GLN A 296 -6.45 0.58 -34.17
C GLN A 296 -7.72 0.16 -33.41
N LEU A 297 -8.37 1.11 -32.78
CA LEU A 297 -9.60 0.86 -31.99
C LEU A 297 -10.85 0.91 -32.88
N SER A 298 -10.89 1.85 -33.83
CA SER A 298 -11.93 1.97 -34.88
C SER A 298 -11.33 2.59 -36.13
N GLU A 299 -12.13 2.76 -37.20
CA GLU A 299 -11.65 3.35 -38.47
C GLU A 299 -10.94 4.71 -38.26
N ASP A 300 -11.46 5.53 -37.34
CA ASP A 300 -10.96 6.90 -37.11
C ASP A 300 -10.19 7.06 -35.80
N LEU A 301 -10.02 6.01 -34.99
CA LEU A 301 -9.45 6.13 -33.64
C LEU A 301 -8.31 5.14 -33.39
N VAL A 302 -7.14 5.69 -33.13
CA VAL A 302 -5.91 4.96 -32.80
C VAL A 302 -5.51 5.20 -31.37
N VAL A 303 -5.24 4.14 -30.62
CA VAL A 303 -4.62 4.22 -29.28
C VAL A 303 -3.10 4.24 -29.46
N PRO A 304 -2.38 5.27 -29.03
CA PRO A 304 -0.94 5.37 -29.20
C PRO A 304 -0.17 4.18 -28.59
N ALA A 305 1.01 3.90 -29.09
CA ALA A 305 1.95 3.01 -28.44
C ALA A 305 2.29 3.52 -27.03
N VAL A 306 2.30 2.64 -26.03
CA VAL A 306 2.50 2.99 -24.60
C VAL A 306 1.68 4.22 -24.23
N GLY A 307 0.36 4.17 -24.50
CA GLY A 307 -0.51 5.33 -24.36
C GLY A 307 -1.96 4.95 -24.07
N TYR A 308 -2.82 5.94 -24.08
CA TYR A 308 -4.24 5.76 -23.80
C TYR A 308 -5.12 6.70 -24.62
N VAL A 309 -6.40 6.36 -24.70
CA VAL A 309 -7.47 7.20 -25.24
C VAL A 309 -8.63 7.22 -24.25
N VAL A 310 -9.22 8.39 -24.12
CA VAL A 310 -10.40 8.62 -23.26
C VAL A 310 -11.62 8.74 -24.16
N LEU A 311 -12.63 7.94 -23.87
CA LEU A 311 -13.92 7.95 -24.54
C LEU A 311 -14.98 8.40 -23.54
N GLN A 312 -15.65 9.48 -23.80
CA GLN A 312 -16.83 9.86 -23.03
C GLN A 312 -18.00 9.03 -23.53
N GLY A 313 -18.77 8.42 -22.63
CA GLY A 313 -20.01 7.76 -22.98
C GLY A 313 -20.93 8.80 -23.65
N GLY A 314 -21.29 8.56 -24.89
CA GLY A 314 -22.38 9.33 -25.50
C GLY A 314 -23.67 9.04 -24.72
N ASN A 315 -24.39 10.11 -24.36
CA ASN A 315 -25.77 10.04 -23.91
C ASN A 315 -26.64 9.31 -24.93
#